data_19cc393700b1888f50e47a6ff6e0920a
#
_entry.id   19cc393700b1888f50e47a6ff6e0920a
#
_cell.length_a   1.000
_cell.length_b   1.000
_cell.length_c   1.000
_cell.angle_alpha   90.00
_cell.angle_beta   90.00
_cell.angle_gamma   90.00
#
_symmetry.space_group_name_H-M   'P 1'
#
loop_
_entity.id
_entity.type
_entity.pdbx_description
1 polymer ?
#
loop_
_entity_poly.entity_id
_entity_poly.type
_entity_poly.pdbx_seq_one_letter_code
_entity_poly.pdbx_strand_id
1 'polypeptide(L)'
;MKKEITLIGIDPDTEKSGVAIKSDELKLYNLSFFELYDFLTTFKPETENVKVYIECGFLNGGNRHKVFGGSLALNSKIGERIGANHEVAKKICEMCEHLKIDFIQVRPTKTKTNSDYFKKITGYNKRTNQEQRDACLLIWGL
;
A
#
# COMPACT_ATOMS: atom_id res chain seq x y z
N MET A 1 -10.48 -10.87 -26.97
CA MET A 1 -9.56 -11.34 -25.92
C MET A 1 -9.61 -10.41 -24.72
N LYS A 2 -9.80 -10.95 -23.54
CA LYS A 2 -9.67 -10.16 -22.31
C LYS A 2 -8.20 -9.81 -22.09
N LYS A 3 -7.89 -8.52 -21.94
CA LYS A 3 -6.55 -8.11 -21.51
C LYS A 3 -6.33 -8.57 -20.08
N GLU A 4 -5.20 -9.17 -19.81
CA GLU A 4 -4.82 -9.51 -18.43
C GLU A 4 -4.75 -8.24 -17.60
N ILE A 5 -5.31 -8.30 -16.40
CA ILE A 5 -5.24 -7.17 -15.47
C ILE A 5 -4.00 -7.30 -14.59
N THR A 6 -3.28 -6.19 -14.47
CA THR A 6 -2.19 -6.06 -13.50
C THR A 6 -2.73 -5.34 -12.27
N LEU A 7 -2.61 -5.99 -11.12
CA LEU A 7 -3.04 -5.42 -9.84
C LEU A 7 -1.83 -4.95 -9.05
N ILE A 8 -1.90 -3.74 -8.51
CA ILE A 8 -0.84 -3.16 -7.67
C ILE A 8 -1.46 -2.78 -6.34
N GLY A 9 -0.87 -3.25 -5.24
CA GLY A 9 -1.23 -2.84 -3.90
C GLY A 9 -0.14 -1.94 -3.32
N ILE A 10 -0.51 -0.89 -2.61
CA ILE A 10 0.44 0.05 -2.00
C ILE A 10 0.04 0.30 -0.55
N ASP A 11 0.97 0.05 0.35
CA ASP A 11 0.88 0.43 1.76
C ASP A 11 1.79 1.64 1.98
N PRO A 12 1.22 2.87 2.01
CA PRO A 12 2.00 4.10 2.06
C PRO A 12 2.82 4.24 3.35
N ASP A 13 4.05 4.69 3.21
CA ASP A 13 4.93 5.03 4.32
C ASP A 13 5.82 6.20 3.95
N THR A 14 6.26 6.97 4.96
CA THR A 14 7.07 8.18 4.74
C THR A 14 8.46 7.88 4.19
N GLU A 15 9.03 6.72 4.51
CA GLU A 15 10.35 6.34 4.02
C GLU A 15 10.25 5.47 2.78
N LYS A 16 9.73 4.26 2.92
CA LYS A 16 9.52 3.34 1.81
C LYS A 16 8.16 2.67 1.93
N SER A 17 7.33 2.87 0.94
CA SER A 17 6.03 2.21 0.86
C SER A 17 6.19 0.75 0.48
N GLY A 18 5.36 -0.12 1.06
CA GLY A 18 5.23 -1.49 0.60
C GLY A 18 4.47 -1.51 -0.72
N VAL A 19 4.95 -2.27 -1.69
CA VAL A 19 4.33 -2.36 -3.01
C VAL A 19 4.27 -3.82 -3.43
N ALA A 20 3.09 -4.26 -3.83
CA ALA A 20 2.88 -5.58 -4.39
C ALA A 20 2.35 -5.44 -5.81
N ILE A 21 2.88 -6.22 -6.72
CA ILE A 21 2.37 -6.30 -8.09
C ILE A 21 2.04 -7.76 -8.42
N LYS A 22 0.85 -7.97 -8.93
CA LYS A 22 0.37 -9.28 -9.33
C LYS A 22 -0.09 -9.22 -10.78
N SER A 23 0.59 -9.97 -11.61
CA SER A 23 0.20 -10.26 -13.00
C SER A 23 0.31 -11.78 -13.19
N ASP A 24 1.28 -12.28 -13.95
CA ASP A 24 1.54 -13.72 -14.04
C ASP A 24 2.15 -14.26 -12.74
N GLU A 25 2.95 -13.44 -12.08
CA GLU A 25 3.57 -13.78 -10.80
C GLU A 25 3.43 -12.63 -9.81
N LEU A 26 3.65 -12.91 -8.53
CA LEU A 26 3.62 -11.93 -7.46
C LEU A 26 5.03 -11.42 -7.20
N LYS A 27 5.20 -10.09 -7.22
CA LYS A 27 6.46 -9.43 -6.86
C LYS A 27 6.18 -8.40 -5.77
N LEU A 28 7.08 -8.30 -4.79
CA LEU A 28 6.97 -7.39 -3.66
C LEU A 28 8.18 -6.47 -3.62
N TYR A 29 7.95 -5.20 -3.33
CA TYR A 29 8.97 -4.16 -3.28
C TYR A 29 8.78 -3.25 -2.07
N ASN A 30 9.84 -2.58 -1.67
CA ASN A 30 9.79 -1.40 -0.81
C ASN A 30 10.36 -0.23 -1.61
N LEU A 31 9.54 0.75 -1.90
CA LEU A 31 9.91 1.85 -2.78
C LEU A 31 9.75 3.18 -2.06
N SER A 32 10.76 4.05 -2.19
CA SER A 32 10.64 5.43 -1.76
C SER A 32 9.60 6.15 -2.63
N PHE A 33 9.23 7.38 -2.27
CA PHE A 33 8.23 8.13 -3.01
C PHE A 33 8.61 8.31 -4.49
N PHE A 34 9.85 8.69 -4.75
CA PHE A 34 10.31 8.87 -6.14
C PHE A 34 10.52 7.55 -6.87
N GLU A 35 10.99 6.51 -6.18
CA GLU A 35 11.08 5.17 -6.76
C GLU A 35 9.69 4.65 -7.16
N LEU A 36 8.68 4.92 -6.34
CA LEU A 36 7.30 4.56 -6.64
C LEU A 36 6.80 5.30 -7.88
N TYR A 37 7.08 6.60 -7.98
CA TYR A 37 6.75 7.38 -9.16
C TYR A 37 7.37 6.77 -10.42
N ASP A 38 8.67 6.51 -10.38
CA ASP A 38 9.37 5.89 -11.51
C ASP A 38 8.77 4.53 -11.87
N PHE A 39 8.44 3.72 -10.87
CA PHE A 39 7.81 2.42 -11.07
C PHE A 39 6.45 2.57 -11.78
N LEU A 40 5.61 3.47 -11.32
CA LEU A 40 4.28 3.67 -11.90
C LEU A 40 4.34 4.26 -13.31
N THR A 41 5.36 5.04 -13.65
CA THR A 41 5.52 5.60 -15.00
C THR A 41 5.85 4.53 -16.04
N THR A 42 6.27 3.32 -15.62
CA THR A 42 6.52 2.24 -16.58
C THR A 42 5.25 1.66 -17.18
N PHE A 43 4.09 1.91 -16.58
CA PHE A 43 2.82 1.43 -17.08
C PHE A 43 2.18 2.44 -18.02
N LYS A 44 1.53 1.93 -19.07
CA LYS A 44 0.84 2.74 -20.08
C LYS A 44 -0.67 2.51 -19.95
N PRO A 45 -1.38 3.35 -19.17
CA PRO A 45 -2.79 3.10 -18.88
C PRO A 45 -3.70 3.08 -20.12
N GLU A 46 -3.29 3.73 -21.22
CA GLU A 46 -4.04 3.73 -22.48
C GLU A 46 -4.00 2.38 -23.21
N THR A 47 -2.99 1.54 -22.93
CA THR A 47 -2.80 0.24 -23.60
C THR A 47 -2.76 -0.95 -22.63
N GLU A 48 -2.48 -0.69 -21.37
CA GLU A 48 -2.36 -1.72 -20.33
C GLU A 48 -3.53 -1.64 -19.35
N ASN A 49 -4.00 -2.79 -18.91
CA ASN A 49 -5.06 -2.84 -17.89
C ASN A 49 -4.41 -2.93 -16.50
N VAL A 50 -4.20 -1.78 -15.87
CA VAL A 50 -3.56 -1.66 -14.57
C VAL A 50 -4.51 -1.03 -13.58
N LYS A 51 -4.60 -1.59 -12.38
CA LYS A 51 -5.41 -1.04 -11.30
C LYS A 51 -4.62 -1.05 -9.99
N VAL A 52 -4.62 0.10 -9.32
CA VAL A 52 -3.87 0.33 -8.09
C VAL A 52 -4.82 0.38 -6.90
N TYR A 53 -4.48 -0.32 -5.82
CA TYR A 53 -5.20 -0.30 -4.55
C TYR A 53 -4.29 0.31 -3.51
N ILE A 54 -4.72 1.44 -2.92
CA ILE A 54 -3.90 2.21 -1.99
C ILE A 54 -4.56 2.17 -0.61
N GLU A 55 -3.82 1.70 0.39
CA GLU A 55 -4.30 1.74 1.77
C GLU A 55 -4.28 3.19 2.26
N CYS A 56 -5.45 3.70 2.60
CA CYS A 56 -5.64 5.11 2.95
C CYS A 56 -6.16 5.24 4.38
N GLY A 57 -5.24 5.42 5.32
CA GLY A 57 -5.55 5.56 6.74
C GLY A 57 -6.44 6.76 7.04
N PHE A 58 -6.41 7.81 6.19
CA PHE A 58 -7.24 8.99 6.38
C PHE A 58 -8.75 8.71 6.18
N LEU A 59 -9.11 7.55 5.63
CA LEU A 59 -10.51 7.14 5.52
C LEU A 59 -11.10 6.69 6.86
N ASN A 60 -10.23 6.35 7.82
CA ASN A 60 -10.63 6.01 9.18
C ASN A 60 -10.61 7.30 10.02
N GLY A 61 -11.71 7.63 10.66
CA GLY A 61 -11.77 8.81 11.52
C GLY A 61 -11.02 8.64 12.84
N GLY A 62 -10.51 9.74 13.40
CA GLY A 62 -9.89 9.78 14.71
C GLY A 62 -8.48 9.18 14.79
N ASN A 63 -7.88 9.25 15.98
CA ASN A 63 -6.58 8.66 16.27
C ASN A 63 -6.77 7.25 16.85
N ARG A 64 -6.84 6.26 15.99
CA ARG A 64 -7.09 4.86 16.36
C ARG A 64 -5.88 4.19 17.03
N HIS A 65 -4.72 4.81 16.96
CA HIS A 65 -3.47 4.30 17.52
C HIS A 65 -3.11 4.97 18.85
N LYS A 66 -4.00 5.82 19.38
CA LYS A 66 -3.77 6.46 20.65
C LYS A 66 -3.61 5.42 21.77
N VAL A 67 -2.49 5.51 22.49
CA VAL A 67 -2.20 4.61 23.60
C VAL A 67 -3.00 5.06 24.81
N PHE A 68 -3.94 4.23 25.25
CA PHE A 68 -4.75 4.53 26.46
C PHE A 68 -3.84 4.50 27.68
N GLY A 69 -3.85 5.58 28.46
CA GLY A 69 -2.96 5.74 29.62
C GLY A 69 -1.53 6.14 29.27
N GLY A 70 -1.22 6.34 27.98
CA GLY A 70 0.09 6.82 27.52
C GLY A 70 0.29 8.30 27.77
N SER A 71 1.55 8.75 27.75
CA SER A 71 1.87 10.18 27.90
C SER A 71 1.38 11.01 26.74
N LEU A 72 1.16 12.33 26.98
CA LEU A 72 0.81 13.27 25.92
C LEU A 72 1.88 13.31 24.81
N ALA A 73 3.17 13.25 25.19
CA ALA A 73 4.28 13.22 24.24
C ALA A 73 4.24 11.98 23.35
N LEU A 74 3.98 10.81 23.93
CA LEU A 74 3.86 9.55 23.16
C LEU A 74 2.69 9.63 22.17
N ASN A 75 1.52 10.09 22.63
CA ASN A 75 0.34 10.22 21.78
C ASN A 75 0.52 11.27 20.68
N SER A 76 1.26 12.36 20.96
CA SER A 76 1.60 13.37 19.96
C SER A 76 2.50 12.80 18.85
N LYS A 77 3.50 11.98 19.20
CA LYS A 77 4.37 11.32 18.20
C LYS A 77 3.59 10.33 17.35
N ILE A 78 2.69 9.57 17.95
CA ILE A 78 1.81 8.65 17.21
C ILE A 78 0.95 9.44 16.22
N GLY A 79 0.37 10.55 16.66
CA GLY A 79 -0.44 11.42 15.80
C GLY A 79 0.36 12.02 14.64
N GLU A 80 1.60 12.44 14.86
CA GLU A 80 2.49 12.93 13.80
C GLU A 80 2.74 11.88 12.73
N ARG A 81 3.07 10.65 13.13
CA ARG A 81 3.31 9.55 12.19
C ARG A 81 2.06 9.24 11.36
N ILE A 82 0.92 9.18 12.00
CA ILE A 82 -0.37 8.94 11.32
C ILE A 82 -0.64 10.06 10.32
N GLY A 83 -0.45 11.32 10.72
CA GLY A 83 -0.64 12.46 9.84
C GLY A 83 0.32 12.44 8.66
N ALA A 84 1.59 12.14 8.88
CA ALA A 84 2.59 12.03 7.82
C ALA A 84 2.24 10.92 6.83
N ASN A 85 1.84 9.74 7.31
CA ASN A 85 1.43 8.63 6.44
C ASN A 85 0.15 8.97 5.67
N HIS A 86 -0.80 9.70 6.29
CA HIS A 86 -2.00 10.17 5.60
C HIS A 86 -1.65 11.09 4.43
N GLU A 87 -0.70 12.00 4.62
CA GLU A 87 -0.26 12.90 3.56
C GLU A 87 0.45 12.14 2.41
N VAL A 88 1.29 11.16 2.74
CA VAL A 88 1.91 10.31 1.72
C VAL A 88 0.85 9.56 0.92
N ALA A 89 -0.15 8.98 1.59
CA ALA A 89 -1.25 8.28 0.92
C ALA A 89 -2.01 9.20 -0.04
N LYS A 90 -2.34 10.42 0.40
CA LYS A 90 -3.01 11.43 -0.44
C LYS A 90 -2.15 11.80 -1.66
N LYS A 91 -0.85 11.94 -1.48
CA LYS A 91 0.08 12.26 -2.56
C LYS A 91 0.24 11.11 -3.55
N ILE A 92 0.18 9.87 -3.08
CA ILE A 92 0.19 8.71 -3.98
C ILE A 92 -1.10 8.66 -4.80
N CYS A 93 -2.25 8.96 -4.21
CA CYS A 93 -3.50 9.08 -4.96
C CYS A 93 -3.40 10.16 -6.04
N GLU A 94 -2.87 11.34 -5.68
CA GLU A 94 -2.65 12.43 -6.62
C GLU A 94 -1.69 12.03 -7.75
N MET A 95 -0.65 11.27 -7.41
CA MET A 95 0.30 10.69 -8.38
C MET A 95 -0.43 9.80 -9.40
N CYS A 96 -1.29 8.90 -8.93
CA CYS A 96 -2.07 8.03 -9.82
C CYS A 96 -3.01 8.84 -10.72
N GLU A 97 -3.66 9.87 -10.20
CA GLU A 97 -4.48 10.79 -10.99
C GLU A 97 -3.66 11.48 -12.07
N HIS A 98 -2.49 11.98 -11.71
CA HIS A 98 -1.57 12.64 -12.64
C HIS A 98 -1.13 11.71 -13.76
N LEU A 99 -0.85 10.46 -13.43
CA LEU A 99 -0.43 9.43 -14.38
C LEU A 99 -1.60 8.79 -15.13
N LYS A 100 -2.83 9.16 -14.79
CA LYS A 100 -4.07 8.60 -15.37
C LYS A 100 -4.20 7.10 -15.18
N ILE A 101 -3.71 6.60 -14.06
CA ILE A 101 -3.82 5.19 -13.67
C ILE A 101 -5.04 5.04 -12.76
N ASP A 102 -5.90 4.08 -13.04
CA ASP A 102 -7.06 3.75 -12.20
C ASP A 102 -6.60 3.32 -10.82
N PHE A 103 -7.21 3.88 -9.77
CA PHE A 103 -6.90 3.50 -8.40
C PHE A 103 -8.13 3.47 -7.52
N ILE A 104 -8.05 2.70 -6.45
CA ILE A 104 -9.08 2.62 -5.42
C ILE A 104 -8.41 2.87 -4.07
N GLN A 105 -9.05 3.70 -3.25
CA GLN A 105 -8.67 3.93 -1.87
C GLN A 105 -9.29 2.85 -0.99
N VAL A 106 -8.46 2.18 -0.20
CA VAL A 106 -8.88 1.07 0.67
C VAL A 106 -8.67 1.46 2.13
N ARG A 107 -9.68 1.19 2.96
CA ARG A 107 -9.54 1.41 4.41
C ARG A 107 -8.61 0.36 5.02
N PRO A 108 -7.68 0.78 5.91
CA PRO A 108 -6.85 -0.16 6.63
C PRO A 108 -7.69 -1.08 7.52
N THR A 109 -7.25 -2.33 7.65
CA THR A 109 -7.81 -3.27 8.59
C THR A 109 -6.87 -3.42 9.80
N LYS A 110 -7.39 -3.88 10.92
CA LYS A 110 -6.58 -4.12 12.13
C LYS A 110 -5.77 -5.42 12.05
N THR A 111 -6.14 -6.32 11.14
CA THR A 111 -5.51 -7.64 11.03
C THR A 111 -4.15 -7.53 10.38
N LYS A 112 -3.13 -8.04 11.06
CA LYS A 112 -1.77 -8.13 10.53
C LYS A 112 -1.43 -9.59 10.31
N THR A 113 -0.84 -9.88 9.15
CA THR A 113 -0.48 -11.24 8.75
C THR A 113 1.02 -11.44 8.94
N ASN A 114 1.39 -12.48 9.69
CA ASN A 114 2.81 -12.80 9.87
C ASN A 114 3.39 -13.47 8.62
N SER A 115 4.70 -13.57 8.57
CA SER A 115 5.45 -14.09 7.43
C SER A 115 5.08 -15.54 7.09
N ASP A 116 4.93 -16.40 8.10
CA ASP A 116 4.62 -17.82 7.90
C ASP A 116 3.22 -18.03 7.30
N TYR A 117 2.25 -17.32 7.83
CA TYR A 117 0.88 -17.40 7.33
C TYR A 117 0.76 -16.80 5.94
N PHE A 118 1.45 -15.68 5.70
CA PHE A 118 1.50 -15.06 4.38
C PHE A 118 2.05 -16.01 3.32
N LYS A 119 3.14 -16.71 3.65
CA LYS A 119 3.74 -17.72 2.76
C LYS A 119 2.76 -18.85 2.46
N LYS A 120 2.00 -19.29 3.46
CA LYS A 120 0.99 -20.34 3.29
C LYS A 120 -0.09 -19.94 2.29
N ILE A 121 -0.63 -18.73 2.40
CA ILE A 121 -1.76 -18.30 1.58
C ILE A 121 -1.34 -17.84 0.18
N THR A 122 -0.14 -17.31 0.02
CA THR A 122 0.31 -16.75 -1.27
C THR A 122 1.30 -17.65 -2.01
N GLY A 123 1.99 -18.53 -1.31
CA GLY A 123 3.09 -19.30 -1.89
C GLY A 123 4.37 -18.51 -2.14
N TYR A 124 4.40 -17.23 -1.73
CA TYR A 124 5.57 -16.37 -1.91
C TYR A 124 6.67 -16.78 -0.94
N ASN A 125 7.79 -17.26 -1.46
CA ASN A 125 8.83 -17.90 -0.66
C ASN A 125 10.04 -17.03 -0.33
N LYS A 126 10.03 -15.77 -0.74
CA LYS A 126 11.09 -14.81 -0.41
C LYS A 126 10.80 -14.11 0.92
N ARG A 127 11.83 -13.49 1.49
CA ARG A 127 11.69 -12.72 2.71
C ARG A 127 10.76 -11.53 2.49
N THR A 128 9.88 -11.26 3.47
CA THR A 128 8.94 -10.15 3.42
C THR A 128 9.00 -9.31 4.69
N ASN A 129 8.64 -8.03 4.58
CA ASN A 129 8.35 -7.20 5.74
C ASN A 129 6.83 -6.94 5.84
N GLN A 130 6.40 -6.28 6.91
CA GLN A 130 4.98 -6.06 7.16
C GLN A 130 4.33 -5.18 6.09
N GLU A 131 5.01 -4.13 5.64
CA GLU A 131 4.49 -3.22 4.62
C GLU A 131 4.25 -3.94 3.29
N GLN A 132 5.14 -4.84 2.91
CA GLN A 132 4.98 -5.66 1.71
C GLN A 132 3.79 -6.61 1.83
N ARG A 133 3.64 -7.25 2.98
CA ARG A 133 2.51 -8.16 3.23
C ARG A 133 1.18 -7.40 3.22
N ASP A 134 1.15 -6.25 3.88
CA ASP A 134 -0.06 -5.42 3.91
C ASP A 134 -0.44 -4.96 2.49
N ALA A 135 0.54 -4.53 1.69
CA ALA A 135 0.30 -4.14 0.31
C ALA A 135 -0.26 -5.30 -0.53
N CYS A 136 0.31 -6.48 -0.37
CA CYS A 136 -0.14 -7.67 -1.10
C CYS A 136 -1.58 -8.05 -0.74
N LEU A 137 -1.94 -7.96 0.53
CA LEU A 137 -3.28 -8.34 0.99
C LEU A 137 -4.38 -7.41 0.49
N LEU A 138 -4.04 -6.21 0.02
CA LEU A 138 -5.00 -5.32 -0.63
C LEU A 138 -5.50 -5.90 -1.97
N ILE A 139 -4.69 -6.71 -2.62
CA ILE A 139 -4.98 -7.23 -3.96
C ILE A 139 -5.11 -8.75 -4.01
N TRP A 140 -4.82 -9.45 -2.92
CA TRP A 140 -4.89 -10.90 -2.89
C TRP A 140 -6.34 -11.38 -2.92
N GLY A 141 -6.65 -12.26 -3.86
CA GLY A 141 -8.00 -12.78 -4.03
C GLY A 141 -8.89 -11.97 -4.98
N LEU A 142 -8.34 -10.93 -5.59
CA LEU A 142 -9.05 -10.13 -6.58
C LEU A 142 -8.86 -10.66 -8.00
#